data_4aecf0fb1e2695bba32c09ed63e9d3b9
#
_entry.id   4aecf0fb1e2695bba32c09ed63e9d3b9
#
_cell.length_a   1.000
_cell.length_b   1.000
_cell.length_c   1.000
_cell.angle_alpha   90.00
_cell.angle_beta   90.00
_cell.angle_gamma   90.00
#
_symmetry.space_group_name_H-M   'P 1'
#
loop_
_entity.id
_entity.type
_entity.pdbx_description
1 polymer ?
#
loop_
_entity_poly.entity_id
_entity_poly.type
_entity_poly.pdbx_seq_one_letter_code
_entity_poly.pdbx_strand_id
1 'polypeptide(L)'
;MLKMNQKFDYENNKIEDKNIILELTRNYIRNYGPDLLAKNNSAPVSGKVVGEEEAINLVEASLDLWLTSGRFNKKFEKEMAILLNTRYFLSCNSGSSANLLAISALCSDQLGDNKLKEGDEVITCATGFPTTINPIIQNRLVPVFIDAKIPSYNIKTNLIEKALTNKTKAIMIAHALGNPFDLDKIKKIATD
;
A
#
# COMPACT_ATOMS: atom_id res chain seq x y z
N MET A 1 -29.74 20.23 -36.11
CA MET A 1 -30.69 19.64 -35.13
C MET A 1 -30.65 18.11 -35.08
N LEU A 2 -30.78 17.38 -36.21
CA LEU A 2 -30.78 15.89 -36.20
C LEU A 2 -29.51 15.24 -35.59
N LYS A 3 -28.29 15.75 -35.84
CA LYS A 3 -27.04 15.23 -35.25
C LYS A 3 -26.91 15.46 -33.73
N MET A 4 -27.53 16.49 -33.20
CA MET A 4 -27.53 16.77 -31.76
C MET A 4 -28.45 15.79 -31.00
N ASN A 5 -29.63 15.51 -31.56
CA ASN A 5 -30.55 14.55 -30.95
C ASN A 5 -29.97 13.13 -30.94
N GLN A 6 -29.35 12.68 -32.05
CA GLN A 6 -28.71 11.35 -32.13
C GLN A 6 -27.55 11.19 -31.14
N LYS A 7 -26.76 12.27 -30.90
CA LYS A 7 -25.69 12.24 -29.91
C LYS A 7 -26.24 12.20 -28.47
N PHE A 8 -27.31 12.93 -28.20
CA PHE A 8 -27.98 12.93 -26.90
C PHE A 8 -28.61 11.56 -26.61
N ASP A 9 -29.26 10.93 -27.58
CA ASP A 9 -29.81 9.59 -27.42
C ASP A 9 -28.73 8.54 -27.21
N TYR A 10 -27.59 8.65 -27.90
CA TYR A 10 -26.45 7.74 -27.71
C TYR A 10 -25.86 7.84 -26.28
N GLU A 11 -25.65 9.04 -25.76
CA GLU A 11 -25.11 9.21 -24.41
C GLU A 11 -26.10 8.72 -23.32
N ASN A 12 -27.41 8.94 -23.51
CA ASN A 12 -28.41 8.44 -22.59
C ASN A 12 -28.47 6.92 -22.60
N ASN A 13 -28.48 6.29 -23.76
CA ASN A 13 -28.48 4.83 -23.91
C ASN A 13 -27.22 4.23 -23.30
N LYS A 14 -26.05 4.86 -23.48
CA LYS A 14 -24.78 4.42 -22.87
C LYS A 14 -24.84 4.43 -21.34
N ILE A 15 -25.46 5.46 -20.76
CA ILE A 15 -25.62 5.56 -19.30
C ILE A 15 -26.60 4.48 -18.80
N GLU A 16 -27.70 4.27 -19.50
CA GLU A 16 -28.71 3.26 -19.17
C GLU A 16 -28.12 1.86 -19.23
N ASP A 17 -27.48 1.49 -20.32
CA ASP A 17 -26.80 0.20 -20.51
C ASP A 17 -25.74 -0.04 -19.42
N LYS A 18 -24.95 0.97 -19.10
CA LYS A 18 -23.97 0.89 -18.00
C LYS A 18 -24.66 0.59 -16.66
N ASN A 19 -25.73 1.29 -16.34
CA ASN A 19 -26.46 1.09 -15.08
C ASN A 19 -27.05 -0.33 -15.00
N ILE A 20 -27.57 -0.86 -16.12
CA ILE A 20 -28.06 -2.23 -16.21
C ILE A 20 -26.94 -3.23 -15.92
N ILE A 21 -25.77 -3.06 -16.53
CA ILE A 21 -24.60 -3.94 -16.33
C ILE A 21 -24.18 -3.92 -14.85
N LEU A 22 -24.10 -2.75 -14.23
CA LEU A 22 -23.71 -2.62 -12.83
C LEU A 22 -24.74 -3.25 -11.89
N GLU A 23 -26.03 -3.09 -12.17
CA GLU A 23 -27.09 -3.71 -11.36
C GLU A 23 -27.12 -5.24 -11.52
N LEU A 24 -26.90 -5.75 -12.72
CA LEU A 24 -26.74 -7.20 -12.94
C LEU A 24 -25.52 -7.73 -12.20
N THR A 25 -24.41 -6.99 -12.17
CA THR A 25 -23.21 -7.33 -11.40
C THR A 25 -23.52 -7.39 -9.90
N ARG A 26 -24.22 -6.39 -9.37
CA ARG A 26 -24.66 -6.35 -7.98
C ARG A 26 -25.47 -7.59 -7.62
N ASN A 27 -26.49 -7.87 -8.41
CA ASN A 27 -27.39 -9.00 -8.19
C ASN A 27 -26.64 -10.34 -8.29
N TYR A 28 -25.71 -10.47 -9.23
CA TYR A 28 -24.92 -11.68 -9.37
C TYR A 28 -24.04 -11.93 -8.12
N ILE A 29 -23.32 -10.92 -7.66
CA ILE A 29 -22.46 -11.05 -6.48
C ILE A 29 -23.28 -11.32 -5.21
N ARG A 30 -24.42 -10.66 -5.05
CA ARG A 30 -25.33 -10.89 -3.91
C ARG A 30 -25.82 -12.33 -3.85
N ASN A 31 -26.17 -12.91 -4.99
CA ASN A 31 -26.79 -14.23 -5.04
C ASN A 31 -25.76 -15.38 -5.17
N TYR A 32 -24.61 -15.13 -5.80
CA TYR A 32 -23.66 -16.17 -6.20
C TYR A 32 -22.22 -15.83 -5.86
N GLY A 33 -21.96 -14.70 -5.20
CA GLY A 33 -20.62 -14.31 -4.81
C GLY A 33 -19.99 -15.32 -3.86
N PRO A 34 -18.65 -15.37 -3.78
CA PRO A 34 -17.96 -16.31 -2.93
C PRO A 34 -18.32 -16.08 -1.46
N ASP A 35 -18.63 -17.13 -0.74
CA ASP A 35 -18.70 -17.10 0.72
C ASP A 35 -17.28 -16.92 1.28
N LEU A 36 -16.87 -15.67 1.46
CA LEU A 36 -15.54 -15.30 1.95
C LEU A 36 -15.34 -15.66 3.42
N LEU A 37 -16.43 -15.99 4.12
CA LEU A 37 -16.43 -16.53 5.47
C LEU A 37 -16.45 -18.07 5.45
N ALA A 38 -16.02 -18.65 4.33
CA ALA A 38 -16.07 -20.09 4.11
C ALA A 38 -15.67 -20.87 5.37
N LYS A 39 -16.61 -21.66 5.82
CA LYS A 39 -16.60 -22.50 7.03
C LYS A 39 -15.58 -23.65 6.96
N ASN A 40 -14.43 -23.44 6.39
CA ASN A 40 -13.34 -24.41 6.43
C ASN A 40 -12.58 -24.21 7.73
N ASN A 41 -12.29 -25.29 8.43
CA ASN A 41 -11.44 -25.32 9.63
C ASN A 41 -9.99 -24.85 9.38
N SER A 42 -9.77 -24.00 8.37
CA SER A 42 -8.48 -23.43 8.03
C SER A 42 -8.47 -21.94 8.36
N ALA A 43 -7.45 -21.49 9.07
CA ALA A 43 -7.19 -20.07 9.26
C ALA A 43 -6.48 -19.54 8.01
N PRO A 44 -7.11 -18.67 7.21
CA PRO A 44 -6.46 -18.10 6.05
C PRO A 44 -5.33 -17.14 6.49
N VAL A 45 -4.31 -17.01 5.65
CA VAL A 45 -3.19 -16.07 5.90
C VAL A 45 -3.69 -14.62 5.96
N SER A 46 -4.75 -14.30 5.19
CA SER A 46 -5.41 -12.99 5.22
C SER A 46 -6.91 -13.16 5.00
N GLY A 47 -7.71 -12.37 5.68
CA GLY A 47 -9.13 -12.21 5.39
C GLY A 47 -9.33 -11.22 4.24
N LYS A 48 -10.21 -11.57 3.29
CA LYS A 48 -10.66 -10.64 2.25
C LYS A 48 -12.07 -10.19 2.60
N VAL A 49 -12.28 -8.88 2.57
CA VAL A 49 -13.62 -8.29 2.65
C VAL A 49 -13.89 -7.69 1.28
N VAL A 50 -14.51 -8.47 0.41
CA VAL A 50 -14.82 -8.11 -0.98
C VAL A 50 -16.28 -8.45 -1.22
N GLY A 51 -17.05 -7.50 -1.68
CA GLY A 51 -18.48 -7.66 -1.90
C GLY A 51 -18.96 -7.02 -3.19
N GLU A 52 -20.22 -6.60 -3.16
CA GLU A 52 -20.91 -6.01 -4.31
C GLU A 52 -20.21 -4.73 -4.80
N GLU A 53 -19.81 -3.86 -3.88
CA GLU A 53 -19.24 -2.55 -4.21
C GLU A 53 -17.88 -2.67 -4.90
N GLU A 54 -17.02 -3.60 -4.45
CA GLU A 54 -15.73 -3.85 -5.09
C GLU A 54 -15.93 -4.40 -6.49
N ALA A 55 -16.87 -5.34 -6.67
CA ALA A 55 -17.18 -5.91 -7.98
C ALA A 55 -17.74 -4.85 -8.94
N ILE A 56 -18.63 -3.98 -8.47
CA ILE A 56 -19.19 -2.89 -9.25
C ILE A 56 -18.10 -1.93 -9.69
N ASN A 57 -17.23 -1.50 -8.79
CA ASN A 57 -16.13 -0.60 -9.10
C ASN A 57 -15.17 -1.22 -10.15
N LEU A 58 -14.90 -2.52 -10.07
CA LEU A 58 -14.06 -3.23 -11.05
C LEU A 58 -14.71 -3.27 -12.43
N VAL A 59 -16.01 -3.61 -12.51
CA VAL A 59 -16.76 -3.63 -13.77
C VAL A 59 -16.85 -2.23 -14.36
N GLU A 60 -17.17 -1.23 -13.53
CA GLU A 60 -17.25 0.15 -13.97
C GLU A 60 -15.91 0.68 -14.52
N ALA A 61 -14.80 0.35 -13.85
CA ALA A 61 -13.47 0.69 -14.35
C ALA A 61 -13.15 0.00 -15.69
N SER A 62 -13.61 -1.24 -15.86
CA SER A 62 -13.45 -1.98 -17.12
C SER A 62 -14.23 -1.33 -18.27
N LEU A 63 -15.43 -0.82 -18.01
CA LEU A 63 -16.25 -0.12 -19.00
C LEU A 63 -15.65 1.22 -19.46
N ASP A 64 -14.77 1.82 -18.64
CA ASP A 64 -14.03 3.02 -19.04
C ASP A 64 -13.00 2.72 -20.16
N LEU A 65 -12.59 1.46 -20.33
CA LEU A 65 -11.52 1.01 -21.25
C LEU A 65 -10.20 1.80 -21.09
N TRP A 66 -10.00 2.37 -19.91
CA TRP A 66 -8.77 3.08 -19.57
C TRP A 66 -7.84 2.14 -18.81
N LEU A 67 -6.85 1.57 -19.51
CA LEU A 67 -6.04 0.46 -19.04
C LEU A 67 -4.81 0.87 -18.20
N THR A 68 -4.75 2.14 -17.79
CA THR A 68 -3.71 2.67 -16.90
C THR A 68 -4.34 3.33 -15.68
N SER A 69 -3.55 4.03 -14.86
CA SER A 69 -4.08 4.78 -13.72
C SER A 69 -5.10 5.83 -14.18
N GLY A 70 -6.34 5.70 -13.72
CA GLY A 70 -7.49 6.50 -14.14
C GLY A 70 -8.19 7.20 -12.97
N ARG A 71 -9.50 7.44 -13.14
CA ARG A 71 -10.31 8.16 -12.15
C ARG A 71 -10.41 7.45 -10.79
N PHE A 72 -10.48 6.11 -10.79
CA PHE A 72 -10.51 5.33 -9.55
C PHE A 72 -9.20 5.45 -8.78
N ASN A 73 -8.07 5.38 -9.47
CA ASN A 73 -6.76 5.56 -8.85
C ASN A 73 -6.62 6.96 -8.23
N LYS A 74 -6.99 8.00 -8.97
CA LYS A 74 -6.95 9.37 -8.48
C LYS A 74 -7.86 9.58 -7.26
N LYS A 75 -9.06 8.97 -7.28
CA LYS A 75 -9.98 9.01 -6.14
C LYS A 75 -9.38 8.32 -4.92
N PHE A 76 -8.84 7.12 -5.09
CA PHE A 76 -8.19 6.35 -4.04
C PHE A 76 -7.02 7.13 -3.41
N GLU A 77 -6.12 7.67 -4.21
CA GLU A 77 -4.97 8.45 -3.72
C GLU A 77 -5.42 9.69 -2.93
N LYS A 78 -6.44 10.38 -3.41
CA LYS A 78 -7.00 11.54 -2.71
C LYS A 78 -7.63 11.15 -1.37
N GLU A 79 -8.45 10.12 -1.34
CA GLU A 79 -9.13 9.68 -0.12
C GLU A 79 -8.13 9.13 0.91
N MET A 80 -7.12 8.37 0.47
CA MET A 80 -6.06 7.88 1.33
C MET A 80 -5.18 9.01 1.89
N ALA A 81 -4.87 10.02 1.12
CA ALA A 81 -4.15 11.19 1.61
C ALA A 81 -4.91 11.90 2.73
N ILE A 82 -6.24 12.05 2.59
CA ILE A 82 -7.12 12.63 3.62
C ILE A 82 -7.13 11.72 4.87
N LEU A 83 -7.37 10.41 4.69
CA LEU A 83 -7.45 9.44 5.78
C LEU A 83 -6.18 9.40 6.63
N LEU A 84 -5.02 9.45 5.97
CA LEU A 84 -3.71 9.40 6.63
C LEU A 84 -3.18 10.77 7.05
N ASN A 85 -3.95 11.83 6.81
CA ASN A 85 -3.54 13.22 7.08
C ASN A 85 -2.16 13.54 6.47
N THR A 86 -1.94 13.12 5.22
CA THR A 86 -0.72 13.38 4.45
C THR A 86 -1.02 14.32 3.29
N ARG A 87 0.00 15.04 2.83
CA ARG A 87 -0.16 15.95 1.68
C ARG A 87 -0.37 15.20 0.37
N TYR A 88 0.28 14.05 0.23
CA TYR A 88 0.21 13.22 -0.97
C TYR A 88 0.14 11.74 -0.57
N PHE A 89 -0.50 10.96 -1.40
CA PHE A 89 -0.48 9.52 -1.38
C PHE A 89 -0.28 9.00 -2.80
N LEU A 90 0.64 8.06 -2.98
CA LEU A 90 0.90 7.41 -4.26
C LEU A 90 0.62 5.92 -4.13
N SER A 91 -0.22 5.41 -4.99
CA SER A 91 -0.52 3.98 -5.05
C SER A 91 0.55 3.23 -5.86
N CYS A 92 0.82 2.01 -5.43
CA CYS A 92 1.71 1.07 -6.11
C CYS A 92 0.98 -0.24 -6.36
N ASN A 93 1.51 -1.06 -7.26
CA ASN A 93 0.96 -2.37 -7.57
C ASN A 93 1.13 -3.41 -6.44
N SER A 94 2.02 -3.16 -5.49
CA SER A 94 2.28 -4.04 -4.35
C SER A 94 2.99 -3.30 -3.21
N GLY A 95 2.92 -3.85 -1.98
CA GLY A 95 3.70 -3.37 -0.85
C GLY A 95 5.21 -3.48 -1.08
N SER A 96 5.65 -4.47 -1.86
CA SER A 96 7.07 -4.61 -2.24
C SER A 96 7.55 -3.43 -3.08
N SER A 97 6.75 -3.02 -4.06
CA SER A 97 7.05 -1.82 -4.87
C SER A 97 6.97 -0.54 -4.05
N ALA A 98 6.04 -0.46 -3.09
CA ALA A 98 5.94 0.67 -2.19
C ALA A 98 7.19 0.81 -1.31
N ASN A 99 7.69 -0.29 -0.75
CA ASN A 99 8.93 -0.30 0.03
C ASN A 99 10.13 0.14 -0.81
N LEU A 100 10.24 -0.37 -2.04
CA LEU A 100 11.31 0.03 -2.95
C LEU A 100 11.23 1.52 -3.29
N LEU A 101 10.03 2.01 -3.61
CA LEU A 101 9.80 3.42 -3.92
C LEU A 101 10.15 4.33 -2.72
N ALA A 102 9.75 3.93 -1.50
CA ALA A 102 10.02 4.69 -0.29
C ALA A 102 11.53 4.87 -0.04
N ILE A 103 12.30 3.77 -0.08
CA ILE A 103 13.76 3.85 0.11
C ILE A 103 14.43 4.59 -1.05
N SER A 104 14.04 4.33 -2.29
CA SER A 104 14.61 5.03 -3.44
C SER A 104 14.31 6.53 -3.41
N ALA A 105 13.14 6.94 -2.91
CA ALA A 105 12.83 8.35 -2.73
C ALA A 105 13.76 9.02 -1.70
N LEU A 106 14.13 8.32 -0.63
CA LEU A 106 15.08 8.81 0.36
C LEU A 106 16.52 8.93 -0.20
N CYS A 107 16.84 8.23 -1.29
CA CYS A 107 18.11 8.34 -2.01
C CYS A 107 18.10 9.43 -3.10
N SER A 108 16.98 10.12 -3.30
CA SER A 108 16.81 11.11 -4.37
C SER A 108 17.69 12.34 -4.18
N ASP A 109 18.29 12.82 -5.26
CA ASP A 109 19.05 14.08 -5.28
C ASP A 109 18.21 15.31 -4.91
N GLN A 110 16.87 15.20 -5.01
CA GLN A 110 15.96 16.26 -4.60
C GLN A 110 16.02 16.58 -3.10
N LEU A 111 16.55 15.67 -2.29
CA LEU A 111 16.72 15.85 -0.85
C LEU A 111 18.05 16.56 -0.49
N GLY A 112 18.89 16.88 -1.47
CA GLY A 112 20.18 17.53 -1.25
C GLY A 112 21.07 16.75 -0.27
N ASP A 113 21.54 17.40 0.79
CA ASP A 113 22.40 16.79 1.79
C ASP A 113 21.67 15.79 2.72
N ASN A 114 20.35 15.82 2.76
CA ASN A 114 19.53 14.92 3.59
C ASN A 114 19.26 13.56 2.92
N LYS A 115 19.71 13.36 1.66
CA LYS A 115 19.53 12.09 0.97
C LYS A 115 20.36 10.98 1.60
N LEU A 116 19.85 9.75 1.53
CA LEU A 116 20.64 8.56 1.81
C LEU A 116 21.71 8.35 0.72
N LYS A 117 22.90 7.96 1.14
CA LYS A 117 24.06 7.72 0.26
C LYS A 117 24.53 6.29 0.36
N GLU A 118 25.21 5.80 -0.66
CA GLU A 118 25.83 4.48 -0.65
C GLU A 118 26.68 4.26 0.63
N GLY A 119 26.43 3.15 1.31
CA GLY A 119 27.09 2.80 2.56
C GLY A 119 26.45 3.36 3.83
N ASP A 120 25.40 4.19 3.71
CA ASP A 120 24.59 4.58 4.87
C ASP A 120 23.84 3.38 5.45
N GLU A 121 23.74 3.35 6.77
CA GLU A 121 23.11 2.26 7.50
C GLU A 121 21.62 2.51 7.71
N VAL A 122 20.84 1.44 7.48
CA VAL A 122 19.40 1.41 7.75
C VAL A 122 19.11 0.29 8.75
N ILE A 123 18.63 0.66 9.93
CA ILE A 123 18.24 -0.30 10.95
C ILE A 123 16.97 -1.01 10.52
N THR A 124 16.95 -2.34 10.64
CA THR A 124 15.82 -3.20 10.32
C THR A 124 15.69 -4.36 11.31
N CYS A 125 14.56 -5.05 11.28
CA CYS A 125 14.34 -6.21 12.13
C CYS A 125 14.88 -7.48 11.45
N ALA A 126 15.53 -8.37 12.22
CA ALA A 126 16.02 -9.65 11.72
C ALA A 126 14.91 -10.61 11.30
N THR A 127 13.69 -10.41 11.81
CA THR A 127 12.50 -11.12 11.37
C THR A 127 11.64 -10.18 10.54
N GLY A 128 11.37 -10.54 9.31
CA GLY A 128 10.57 -9.69 8.44
C GLY A 128 10.44 -10.28 7.05
N PHE A 129 9.61 -9.63 6.24
CA PHE A 129 9.45 -10.03 4.86
C PHE A 129 10.66 -9.55 4.03
N PRO A 130 11.16 -10.34 3.08
CA PRO A 130 12.35 -9.99 2.30
C PRO A 130 12.29 -8.61 1.66
N THR A 131 11.11 -8.16 1.26
CA THR A 131 10.93 -6.85 0.61
C THR A 131 11.00 -5.65 1.55
N THR A 132 11.14 -5.85 2.86
CA THR A 132 11.58 -4.80 3.79
C THR A 132 13.08 -4.56 3.71
N ILE A 133 13.85 -5.60 3.38
CA ILE A 133 15.32 -5.58 3.37
C ILE A 133 15.87 -5.31 1.97
N ASN A 134 15.30 -5.97 0.95
CA ASN A 134 15.79 -5.88 -0.42
C ASN A 134 15.98 -4.43 -0.94
N PRO A 135 15.06 -3.48 -0.69
CA PRO A 135 15.23 -2.09 -1.11
C PRO A 135 16.47 -1.42 -0.52
N ILE A 136 16.85 -1.78 0.71
CA ILE A 136 18.06 -1.26 1.36
C ILE A 136 19.27 -1.68 0.54
N ILE A 137 19.37 -2.97 0.23
CA ILE A 137 20.50 -3.54 -0.54
C ILE A 137 20.49 -3.02 -1.98
N GLN A 138 19.34 -2.95 -2.62
CA GLN A 138 19.19 -2.48 -4.00
C GLN A 138 19.64 -1.01 -4.18
N ASN A 139 19.46 -0.20 -3.13
CA ASN A 139 19.94 1.18 -3.10
C ASN A 139 21.38 1.31 -2.53
N ARG A 140 22.14 0.20 -2.41
CA ARG A 140 23.52 0.15 -1.92
C ARG A 140 23.68 0.66 -0.48
N LEU A 141 22.60 0.63 0.29
CA LEU A 141 22.60 0.92 1.72
C LEU A 141 22.95 -0.35 2.50
N VAL A 142 23.33 -0.20 3.75
CA VAL A 142 23.75 -1.30 4.62
C VAL A 142 22.64 -1.63 5.62
N PRO A 143 22.00 -2.81 5.55
CA PRO A 143 21.01 -3.21 6.55
C PRO A 143 21.69 -3.56 7.88
N VAL A 144 21.28 -2.92 8.96
CA VAL A 144 21.71 -3.23 10.33
C VAL A 144 20.60 -3.99 11.04
N PHE A 145 20.82 -5.28 11.29
CA PHE A 145 19.80 -6.17 11.82
C PHE A 145 19.72 -6.10 13.34
N ILE A 146 18.53 -5.84 13.85
CA ILE A 146 18.19 -5.95 15.27
C ILE A 146 17.28 -7.16 15.47
N ASP A 147 17.56 -7.90 16.54
CA ASP A 147 16.80 -9.10 16.90
C ASP A 147 15.34 -8.80 17.26
N ALA A 148 14.49 -9.80 17.13
CA ALA A 148 13.06 -9.72 17.45
C ALA A 148 12.75 -10.18 18.87
N LYS A 149 11.67 -9.64 19.41
CA LYS A 149 11.11 -10.03 20.71
C LYS A 149 10.06 -11.13 20.54
N ILE A 150 10.22 -12.24 21.19
CA ILE A 150 9.20 -13.29 21.30
C ILE A 150 8.24 -12.95 22.46
N PRO A 151 6.91 -13.11 22.33
CA PRO A 151 6.18 -13.69 21.19
C PRO A 151 5.66 -12.65 20.17
N SER A 152 5.98 -11.36 20.29
CA SER A 152 5.43 -10.32 19.43
C SER A 152 6.05 -10.27 18.03
N TYR A 153 7.24 -10.83 17.86
CA TYR A 153 8.08 -10.77 16.66
C TYR A 153 8.48 -9.35 16.22
N ASN A 154 8.15 -8.33 17.01
CA ASN A 154 8.60 -6.98 16.78
C ASN A 154 10.07 -6.79 17.17
N ILE A 155 10.69 -5.80 16.58
CA ILE A 155 12.07 -5.39 16.87
C ILE A 155 12.29 -5.12 18.38
N LYS A 156 13.42 -5.56 18.92
CA LYS A 156 13.84 -5.21 20.28
C LYS A 156 14.30 -3.76 20.33
N THR A 157 13.39 -2.83 20.58
CA THR A 157 13.64 -1.37 20.55
C THR A 157 14.76 -0.92 21.49
N ASN A 158 14.96 -1.64 22.60
CA ASN A 158 16.06 -1.37 23.55
C ASN A 158 17.48 -1.67 23.03
N LEU A 159 17.56 -2.36 21.88
CA LEU A 159 18.84 -2.63 21.22
C LEU A 159 19.18 -1.63 20.11
N ILE A 160 18.23 -0.82 19.68
CA ILE A 160 18.41 0.12 18.56
C ILE A 160 19.49 1.15 18.91
N GLU A 161 19.38 1.80 20.07
CA GLU A 161 20.35 2.81 20.51
C GLU A 161 21.80 2.29 20.55
N LYS A 162 21.97 1.00 20.88
CA LYS A 162 23.28 0.35 20.91
C LYS A 162 23.86 0.07 19.51
N ALA A 163 23.00 0.02 18.52
CA ALA A 163 23.34 -0.25 17.12
C ALA A 163 23.53 1.03 16.30
N LEU A 164 23.22 2.20 16.87
CA LEU A 164 23.41 3.47 16.20
C LEU A 164 24.91 3.76 16.00
N THR A 165 25.23 4.19 14.79
CA THR A 165 26.55 4.71 14.41
C THR A 165 26.39 6.06 13.71
N ASN A 166 27.47 6.72 13.38
CA ASN A 166 27.45 7.95 12.58
C ASN A 166 26.94 7.72 11.14
N LYS A 167 26.91 6.46 10.69
CA LYS A 167 26.38 6.05 9.39
C LYS A 167 24.89 5.70 9.41
N THR A 168 24.30 5.51 10.58
CA THR A 168 22.88 5.21 10.70
C THR A 168 22.05 6.43 10.30
N LYS A 169 21.22 6.29 9.28
CA LYS A 169 20.43 7.38 8.69
C LYS A 169 18.94 7.11 8.62
N ALA A 170 18.51 5.85 8.73
CA ALA A 170 17.11 5.49 8.67
C ALA A 170 16.80 4.23 9.48
N ILE A 171 15.50 4.08 9.79
CA ILE A 171 14.94 2.87 10.39
C ILE A 171 13.81 2.41 9.47
N MET A 172 13.91 1.16 8.97
CA MET A 172 12.88 0.54 8.14
C MET A 172 12.41 -0.77 8.76
N ILE A 173 11.25 -0.75 9.35
CA ILE A 173 10.66 -1.86 10.11
C ILE A 173 9.17 -1.97 9.82
N ALA A 174 8.62 -3.16 10.04
CA ALA A 174 7.19 -3.44 9.90
C ALA A 174 6.56 -3.74 11.27
N HIS A 175 5.26 -3.46 11.39
CA HIS A 175 4.44 -3.99 12.48
C HIS A 175 4.25 -5.49 12.26
N ALA A 176 5.01 -6.30 12.97
CA ALA A 176 5.08 -7.74 12.73
C ALA A 176 3.72 -8.41 12.93
N LEU A 177 3.21 -9.08 11.89
CA LEU A 177 1.93 -9.81 11.91
C LEU A 177 0.74 -8.96 12.40
N GLY A 178 0.76 -7.65 12.14
CA GLY A 178 -0.25 -6.71 12.59
C GLY A 178 -0.10 -6.26 14.04
N ASN A 179 0.95 -6.68 14.77
CA ASN A 179 1.25 -6.19 16.10
C ASN A 179 2.03 -4.87 16.01
N PRO A 180 1.54 -3.77 16.59
CA PRO A 180 2.29 -2.53 16.61
C PRO A 180 3.58 -2.69 17.43
N PHE A 181 4.70 -2.21 16.90
CA PHE A 181 5.90 -2.01 17.70
C PHE A 181 5.77 -0.73 18.55
N ASP A 182 6.67 -0.55 19.51
CA ASP A 182 6.73 0.65 20.36
C ASP A 182 7.10 1.89 19.52
N LEU A 183 6.05 2.50 18.93
CA LEU A 183 6.19 3.63 18.01
C LEU A 183 6.75 4.88 18.70
N ASP A 184 6.34 5.16 19.94
CA ASP A 184 6.80 6.33 20.67
C ASP A 184 8.30 6.28 20.94
N LYS A 185 8.79 5.10 21.32
CA LYS A 185 10.22 4.87 21.51
C LYS A 185 11.00 4.99 20.20
N ILE A 186 10.52 4.41 19.10
CA ILE A 186 11.15 4.53 17.79
C ILE A 186 11.18 5.99 17.35
N LYS A 187 10.08 6.72 17.49
CA LYS A 187 10.00 8.14 17.16
C LYS A 187 11.00 8.98 17.96
N LYS A 188 11.12 8.71 19.25
CA LYS A 188 12.13 9.39 20.09
C LYS A 188 13.53 9.15 19.57
N ILE A 189 13.93 7.89 19.34
CA ILE A 189 15.26 7.54 18.81
C ILE A 189 15.53 8.20 17.45
N ALA A 190 14.52 8.35 16.61
CA ALA A 190 14.67 8.95 15.28
C ALA A 190 14.71 10.49 15.30
N THR A 191 14.37 11.13 16.45
CA THR A 191 14.37 12.59 16.60
C THR A 191 15.62 13.10 17.33
N ASP A 192 16.14 12.31 18.25
CA ASP A 192 17.38 12.60 19.01
C ASP A 192 18.63 12.39 18.12
#